data_ebe0a980b3089381fa6e62472523193e
#
_entry.id   ebe0a980b3089381fa6e62472523193e
#
_cell.length_a   1.000
_cell.length_b   1.000
_cell.length_c   1.000
_cell.angle_alpha   90.00
_cell.angle_beta   90.00
_cell.angle_gamma   90.00
#
_symmetry.space_group_name_H-M   'P 1'
#
loop_
_entity.id
_entity.type
_entity.pdbx_description
1 polymer ?
#
loop_
_entity_poly.entity_id
_entity_poly.type
_entity_poly.pdbx_seq_one_letter_code
_entity_poly.pdbx_strand_id
1 'polypeptide(L)'
;MERSFVEFRENKERRGYPGRILQSAGEISKLSMENKNKWWKNAVVYQIYPKSFQDSDGDGIGDIPGIISRLDYLKKLGIDAIWLSPVYRSPQDDNGYDISDYQDIEPMFGTMEDMEQLFAEAKKRGIRIMMDLVLNHTSDEHRWFLEAKKSKDNPYHDYYVWRDGEEDVYPNDMNSVFGGPHGSGFQNWDSIIFINFQ
;
A
#
# COMPACT_ATOMS: atom_id res chain seq x y z
N MET A 1 18.57 18.76 1.65
CA MET A 1 17.42 17.87 1.45
C MET A 1 17.16 17.17 2.77
N GLU A 2 16.25 17.72 3.54
CA GLU A 2 15.90 17.21 4.85
C GLU A 2 14.93 16.05 4.72
N ARG A 3 15.30 14.92 5.32
CA ARG A 3 14.43 13.73 5.43
C ARG A 3 13.54 13.94 6.65
N SER A 4 12.26 14.15 6.45
CA SER A 4 11.29 14.11 7.54
C SER A 4 10.89 12.66 7.82
N PHE A 5 11.41 12.12 8.90
CA PHE A 5 10.93 10.88 9.50
C PHE A 5 9.65 11.16 10.28
N VAL A 6 8.59 10.43 10.01
CA VAL A 6 7.39 10.41 10.86
C VAL A 6 7.63 9.41 11.97
N GLU A 7 7.86 9.90 13.18
CA GLU A 7 8.01 9.11 14.41
C GLU A 7 6.62 8.73 14.93
N PHE A 8 6.25 7.47 14.87
CA PHE A 8 5.08 6.94 15.56
C PHE A 8 5.46 6.62 17.02
N ARG A 9 5.05 7.47 17.96
CA ARG A 9 5.11 7.14 19.39
C ARG A 9 3.89 6.32 19.79
N GLU A 10 4.13 5.09 20.24
CA GLU A 10 3.13 4.33 20.99
C GLU A 10 2.80 5.05 22.32
N ASN A 11 1.55 5.45 22.47
CA ASN A 11 1.03 5.93 23.74
C ASN A 11 0.21 4.82 24.42
N LYS A 12 0.90 4.00 25.22
CA LYS A 12 0.28 3.01 26.12
C LYS A 12 -0.25 3.72 27.37
N GLU A 13 -1.45 4.29 27.32
CA GLU A 13 -2.25 4.50 28.51
C GLU A 13 -3.74 4.29 28.20
N ARG A 14 -4.24 3.09 28.48
CA ARG A 14 -5.67 2.85 28.64
C ARG A 14 -6.12 3.50 29.94
N ARG A 15 -6.62 4.73 29.87
CA ARG A 15 -7.43 5.31 30.95
C ARG A 15 -8.88 5.36 30.49
N GLY A 16 -9.74 4.82 31.37
CA GLY A 16 -11.18 4.76 31.18
C GLY A 16 -11.78 6.11 30.77
N TYR A 17 -12.74 6.06 29.88
CA TYR A 17 -13.53 7.21 29.48
C TYR A 17 -14.35 7.72 30.66
N PRO A 18 -14.01 8.88 31.26
CA PRO A 18 -14.99 9.60 32.08
C PRO A 18 -15.95 10.26 31.09
N GLY A 19 -17.22 9.96 31.20
CA GLY A 19 -18.28 10.66 30.47
C GLY A 19 -18.20 12.17 30.72
N ARG A 20 -17.53 12.91 29.85
CA ARG A 20 -17.56 14.37 29.84
C ARG A 20 -18.85 14.80 29.15
N ILE A 21 -19.82 15.20 29.95
CA ILE A 21 -20.95 16.00 29.46
C ILE A 21 -20.35 17.30 28.92
N LEU A 22 -20.49 17.54 27.62
CA LEU A 22 -20.08 18.80 26.99
C LEU A 22 -20.87 19.96 27.60
N GLN A 23 -20.21 20.83 28.33
CA GLN A 23 -20.86 21.87 29.16
C GLN A 23 -21.09 23.20 28.46
N SER A 24 -20.76 23.39 27.19
CA SER A 24 -21.04 24.64 26.48
C SER A 24 -21.32 24.49 24.97
N ALA A 25 -22.23 25.31 24.46
CA ALA A 25 -22.53 25.44 23.03
C ALA A 25 -21.26 25.80 22.19
N GLY A 26 -20.27 26.47 22.82
CA GLY A 26 -19.00 26.83 22.19
C GLY A 26 -18.08 25.64 21.94
N GLU A 27 -18.10 24.60 22.79
CA GLU A 27 -17.32 23.37 22.57
C GLU A 27 -17.93 22.51 21.48
N ILE A 28 -19.27 22.45 21.40
CA ILE A 28 -19.98 21.75 20.33
C ILE A 28 -19.69 22.44 18.99
N SER A 29 -19.66 23.76 18.95
CA SER A 29 -19.36 24.51 17.73
C SER A 29 -17.91 24.35 17.29
N LYS A 30 -16.93 24.30 18.19
CA LYS A 30 -15.53 23.99 17.90
C LYS A 30 -15.36 22.57 17.34
N LEU A 31 -15.95 21.56 17.99
CA LEU A 31 -15.95 20.19 17.51
C LEU A 31 -16.63 20.04 16.14
N SER A 32 -17.69 20.81 15.88
CA SER A 32 -18.35 20.83 14.56
C SER A 32 -17.51 21.55 13.50
N MET A 33 -16.74 22.57 13.87
CA MET A 33 -15.81 23.26 12.95
C MET A 33 -14.58 22.41 12.64
N GLU A 34 -13.99 21.71 13.61
CA GLU A 34 -12.90 20.77 13.38
C GLU A 34 -13.33 19.59 12.48
N ASN A 35 -14.59 19.17 12.57
CA ASN A 35 -15.16 18.15 11.70
C ASN A 35 -15.45 18.64 10.27
N LYS A 36 -15.67 19.94 10.06
CA LYS A 36 -15.97 20.49 8.72
C LYS A 36 -14.76 20.48 7.77
N ASN A 37 -13.54 20.39 8.29
CA ASN A 37 -12.30 20.46 7.47
C ASN A 37 -11.71 19.08 7.11
N LYS A 38 -12.31 17.97 7.50
CA LYS A 38 -11.83 16.64 7.15
C LYS A 38 -12.50 16.18 5.86
N TRP A 39 -11.93 16.55 4.72
CA TRP A 39 -12.46 16.29 3.38
C TRP A 39 -12.85 14.82 3.15
N TRP A 40 -12.07 13.89 3.73
CA TRP A 40 -12.29 12.44 3.58
C TRP A 40 -13.57 11.90 4.25
N LYS A 41 -14.19 12.64 5.17
CA LYS A 41 -15.42 12.18 5.83
C LYS A 41 -16.63 12.12 4.92
N ASN A 42 -16.65 12.95 3.89
CA ASN A 42 -17.75 13.03 2.94
C ASN A 42 -17.28 12.69 1.51
N ALA A 43 -16.03 12.27 1.36
CA ALA A 43 -15.45 11.98 0.06
C ALA A 43 -16.01 10.68 -0.53
N VAL A 44 -16.30 10.71 -1.81
CA VAL A 44 -16.56 9.51 -2.61
C VAL A 44 -15.23 9.02 -3.16
N VAL A 45 -14.81 7.86 -2.71
CA VAL A 45 -13.56 7.21 -3.16
C VAL A 45 -13.92 6.12 -4.16
N TYR A 46 -13.28 6.15 -5.31
CA TYR A 46 -13.43 5.15 -6.36
C TYR A 46 -12.14 4.32 -6.46
N GLN A 47 -12.24 3.01 -6.21
CA GLN A 47 -11.10 2.11 -6.36
C GLN A 47 -10.87 1.79 -7.83
N ILE A 48 -9.62 1.89 -8.28
CA ILE A 48 -9.18 1.44 -9.58
C ILE A 48 -8.19 0.30 -9.41
N TYR A 49 -8.53 -0.85 -9.98
CA TYR A 49 -7.58 -1.92 -10.24
C TYR A 49 -7.05 -1.72 -11.67
N PRO A 50 -5.78 -1.26 -11.84
CA PRO A 50 -5.28 -0.79 -13.15
C PRO A 50 -5.47 -1.83 -14.24
N LYS A 51 -5.07 -3.07 -13.99
CA LYS A 51 -5.06 -4.19 -14.94
C LYS A 51 -6.39 -4.42 -15.67
N SER A 52 -7.52 -4.10 -15.05
CA SER A 52 -8.87 -4.35 -15.58
C SER A 52 -9.69 -3.09 -15.85
N PHE A 53 -9.13 -1.89 -15.66
CA PHE A 53 -9.92 -0.67 -15.74
C PHE A 53 -10.05 -0.12 -17.17
N GLN A 54 -8.96 0.18 -17.83
CA GLN A 54 -8.92 0.71 -19.18
C GLN A 54 -7.57 0.43 -19.82
N ASP A 55 -7.59 -0.32 -20.89
CA ASP A 55 -6.49 -0.58 -21.80
C ASP A 55 -6.39 0.59 -22.80
N SER A 56 -5.21 1.18 -22.96
CA SER A 56 -4.98 2.31 -23.84
C SER A 56 -4.28 1.93 -25.15
N ASP A 57 -3.56 0.82 -25.19
CA ASP A 57 -2.75 0.40 -26.33
C ASP A 57 -3.24 -0.87 -27.03
N GLY A 58 -4.21 -1.58 -26.44
CA GLY A 58 -4.88 -2.73 -27.05
C GLY A 58 -4.20 -4.07 -26.77
N ASP A 59 -3.36 -4.15 -25.75
CA ASP A 59 -2.67 -5.38 -25.34
C ASP A 59 -3.53 -6.30 -24.46
N GLY A 60 -4.70 -5.83 -24.01
CA GLY A 60 -5.63 -6.54 -23.14
C GLY A 60 -5.43 -6.26 -21.65
N ILE A 61 -4.47 -5.41 -21.29
CA ILE A 61 -4.15 -5.02 -19.91
C ILE A 61 -4.45 -3.53 -19.74
N GLY A 62 -5.18 -3.19 -18.69
CA GLY A 62 -5.41 -1.79 -18.34
C GLY A 62 -4.16 -1.13 -17.79
N ASP A 63 -3.99 0.17 -18.06
CA ASP A 63 -2.79 0.92 -17.81
C ASP A 63 -3.03 2.34 -17.27
N ILE A 64 -1.97 3.04 -16.89
CA ILE A 64 -2.04 4.41 -16.35
C ILE A 64 -2.53 5.42 -17.41
N PRO A 65 -2.06 5.39 -18.67
CA PRO A 65 -2.63 6.20 -19.74
C PRO A 65 -4.13 5.98 -19.95
N GLY A 66 -4.60 4.73 -19.83
CA GLY A 66 -6.01 4.40 -19.85
C GLY A 66 -6.79 5.05 -18.72
N ILE A 67 -6.24 5.03 -17.48
CA ILE A 67 -6.83 5.74 -16.34
C ILE A 67 -6.93 7.24 -16.64
N ILE A 68 -5.87 7.85 -17.15
CA ILE A 68 -5.84 9.28 -17.52
C ILE A 68 -6.97 9.59 -18.52
N SER A 69 -7.18 8.73 -19.52
CA SER A 69 -8.22 8.90 -20.54
C SER A 69 -9.64 8.93 -19.95
N ARG A 70 -9.84 8.33 -18.76
CA ARG A 70 -11.14 8.21 -18.09
C ARG A 70 -11.37 9.21 -16.96
N LEU A 71 -10.43 10.10 -16.67
CA LEU A 71 -10.56 11.07 -15.58
C LEU A 71 -11.77 12.00 -15.72
N ASP A 72 -12.14 12.39 -16.95
CA ASP A 72 -13.32 13.23 -17.17
C ASP A 72 -14.62 12.48 -16.88
N TYR A 73 -14.67 11.19 -17.20
CA TYR A 73 -15.79 10.31 -16.82
C TYR A 73 -15.89 10.22 -15.29
N LEU A 74 -14.79 9.98 -14.59
CA LEU A 74 -14.73 9.88 -13.14
C LEU A 74 -15.12 11.21 -12.47
N LYS A 75 -14.68 12.33 -13.05
CA LYS A 75 -15.10 13.66 -12.59
C LYS A 75 -16.60 13.88 -12.76
N LYS A 76 -17.17 13.48 -13.89
CA LYS A 76 -18.61 13.56 -14.15
C LYS A 76 -19.43 12.65 -13.22
N LEU A 77 -18.86 11.50 -12.83
CA LEU A 77 -19.44 10.58 -11.86
C LEU A 77 -19.52 11.20 -10.45
N GLY A 78 -18.71 12.24 -10.18
CA GLY A 78 -18.75 12.98 -8.91
C GLY A 78 -17.83 12.41 -7.82
N ILE A 79 -16.78 11.68 -8.19
CA ILE A 79 -15.80 11.18 -7.22
C ILE A 79 -14.85 12.29 -6.73
N ASP A 80 -14.37 12.17 -5.51
CA ASP A 80 -13.41 13.08 -4.88
C ASP A 80 -12.00 12.53 -4.88
N ALA A 81 -11.87 11.22 -4.86
CA ALA A 81 -10.57 10.54 -4.84
C ALA A 81 -10.61 9.20 -5.58
N ILE A 82 -9.47 8.84 -6.14
CA ILE A 82 -9.18 7.50 -6.65
C ILE A 82 -8.30 6.80 -5.62
N TRP A 83 -8.69 5.58 -5.22
CA TRP A 83 -7.81 4.63 -4.58
C TRP A 83 -7.23 3.74 -5.68
N LEU A 84 -5.94 3.90 -5.94
CA LEU A 84 -5.22 3.13 -6.95
C LEU A 84 -4.61 1.91 -6.29
N SER A 85 -5.06 0.71 -6.68
CA SER A 85 -4.40 -0.54 -6.30
C SER A 85 -2.95 -0.55 -6.77
N PRO A 86 -2.06 -1.38 -6.19
CA PRO A 86 -0.62 -1.26 -6.42
C PRO A 86 -0.23 -1.25 -7.90
N VAL A 87 0.64 -0.30 -8.26
CA VAL A 87 1.23 -0.14 -9.60
C VAL A 87 2.75 -0.24 -9.58
N TYR A 88 3.31 -0.57 -8.42
CA TYR A 88 4.75 -0.72 -8.23
C TYR A 88 5.28 -1.95 -8.99
N ARG A 89 6.60 -2.01 -9.17
CA ARG A 89 7.24 -3.22 -9.69
C ARG A 89 6.87 -4.45 -8.89
N SER A 90 6.42 -5.49 -9.59
CA SER A 90 5.95 -6.73 -8.98
C SER A 90 6.04 -7.89 -9.97
N PRO A 91 6.45 -9.10 -9.56
CA PRO A 91 6.31 -10.30 -10.39
C PRO A 91 4.85 -10.69 -10.66
N GLN A 92 3.88 -10.03 -10.01
CA GLN A 92 2.44 -10.22 -10.19
C GLN A 92 1.90 -11.56 -9.70
N ASP A 93 2.58 -12.25 -8.81
CA ASP A 93 2.12 -13.49 -8.21
C ASP A 93 0.93 -13.29 -7.29
N ASP A 94 0.87 -12.08 -6.65
CA ASP A 94 -0.28 -11.62 -5.86
C ASP A 94 -0.95 -10.38 -6.48
N ASN A 95 -1.07 -10.35 -7.79
CA ASN A 95 -1.75 -9.27 -8.52
C ASN A 95 -1.24 -7.86 -8.18
N GLY A 96 0.06 -7.72 -7.93
CA GLY A 96 0.73 -6.47 -7.61
C GLY A 96 0.91 -6.19 -6.12
N TYR A 97 0.36 -7.02 -5.23
CA TYR A 97 0.60 -6.88 -3.79
C TYR A 97 1.92 -7.50 -3.33
N ASP A 98 2.64 -8.19 -4.19
CA ASP A 98 3.97 -8.75 -4.05
C ASP A 98 5.02 -7.79 -4.64
N ILE A 99 5.32 -6.70 -3.94
CA ILE A 99 6.11 -5.60 -4.47
C ILE A 99 7.61 -5.94 -4.42
N SER A 100 8.27 -5.88 -5.58
CA SER A 100 9.71 -6.08 -5.71
C SER A 100 10.52 -4.76 -5.72
N ASP A 101 9.89 -3.63 -6.10
CA ASP A 101 10.48 -2.29 -5.98
C ASP A 101 9.38 -1.25 -5.76
N TYR A 102 9.45 -0.53 -4.62
CA TYR A 102 8.52 0.54 -4.26
C TYR A 102 8.82 1.88 -4.95
N GLN A 103 9.91 1.98 -5.69
CA GLN A 103 10.41 3.24 -6.25
C GLN A 103 10.20 3.33 -7.76
N ASP A 104 9.60 2.31 -8.38
CA ASP A 104 9.36 2.27 -9.82
C ASP A 104 7.98 1.71 -10.14
N ILE A 105 7.51 1.97 -11.36
CA ILE A 105 6.22 1.51 -11.87
C ILE A 105 6.41 0.18 -12.62
N GLU A 106 5.46 -0.73 -12.46
CA GLU A 106 5.41 -1.97 -13.23
C GLU A 106 5.21 -1.65 -14.73
N PRO A 107 6.11 -2.09 -15.62
CA PRO A 107 6.08 -1.70 -17.04
C PRO A 107 4.77 -2.00 -17.76
N MET A 108 4.02 -3.02 -17.35
CA MET A 108 2.72 -3.32 -17.95
C MET A 108 1.67 -2.22 -17.67
N PHE A 109 1.88 -1.39 -16.66
CA PHE A 109 0.96 -0.30 -16.31
C PHE A 109 1.42 1.06 -16.85
N GLY A 110 2.66 1.17 -17.31
CA GLY A 110 3.25 2.41 -17.83
C GLY A 110 4.58 2.78 -17.17
N THR A 111 4.88 4.06 -17.12
CA THR A 111 6.13 4.63 -16.66
C THR A 111 5.94 5.58 -15.47
N MET A 112 7.05 6.02 -14.86
CA MET A 112 7.02 7.10 -13.86
C MET A 112 6.46 8.40 -14.44
N GLU A 113 6.77 8.72 -15.69
CA GLU A 113 6.24 9.88 -16.39
C GLU A 113 4.72 9.81 -16.55
N ASP A 114 4.18 8.64 -16.87
CA ASP A 114 2.73 8.41 -16.92
C ASP A 114 2.08 8.61 -15.55
N MET A 115 2.75 8.16 -14.48
CA MET A 115 2.27 8.34 -13.11
C MET A 115 2.28 9.81 -12.69
N GLU A 116 3.33 10.56 -13.02
CA GLU A 116 3.40 12.01 -12.82
C GLU A 116 2.29 12.73 -13.60
N GLN A 117 2.04 12.31 -14.82
CA GLN A 117 0.95 12.83 -15.64
C GLN A 117 -0.42 12.53 -15.02
N LEU A 118 -0.64 11.32 -14.50
CA LEU A 118 -1.87 10.97 -13.79
C LEU A 118 -2.11 11.90 -12.60
N PHE A 119 -1.09 12.15 -11.77
CA PHE A 119 -1.21 13.09 -10.65
C PHE A 119 -1.56 14.51 -11.13
N ALA A 120 -0.91 14.99 -12.17
CA ALA A 120 -1.14 16.33 -12.70
C ALA A 120 -2.57 16.47 -13.27
N GLU A 121 -3.04 15.49 -14.05
CA GLU A 121 -4.34 15.51 -14.70
C GLU A 121 -5.49 15.31 -13.69
N ALA A 122 -5.32 14.43 -12.69
CA ALA A 122 -6.27 14.26 -11.59
C ALA A 122 -6.40 15.56 -10.77
N LYS A 123 -5.26 16.21 -10.45
CA LYS A 123 -5.23 17.47 -9.72
C LYS A 123 -5.98 18.59 -10.45
N LYS A 124 -5.83 18.70 -11.77
CA LYS A 124 -6.56 19.70 -12.60
C LYS A 124 -8.08 19.52 -12.47
N ARG A 125 -8.54 18.29 -12.26
CA ARG A 125 -9.97 17.94 -12.11
C ARG A 125 -10.45 17.97 -10.66
N GLY A 126 -9.57 18.28 -9.71
CA GLY A 126 -9.86 18.25 -8.28
C GLY A 126 -10.08 16.85 -7.74
N ILE A 127 -9.53 15.82 -8.40
CA ILE A 127 -9.53 14.42 -7.96
C ILE A 127 -8.21 14.15 -7.24
N ARG A 128 -8.27 13.54 -6.04
CA ARG A 128 -7.10 13.09 -5.30
C ARG A 128 -6.73 11.68 -5.69
N ILE A 129 -5.44 11.39 -5.70
CA ILE A 129 -4.95 10.02 -5.84
C ILE A 129 -4.49 9.52 -4.48
N MET A 130 -4.99 8.36 -4.08
CA MET A 130 -4.55 7.59 -2.92
C MET A 130 -3.83 6.35 -3.45
N MET A 131 -2.52 6.29 -3.23
CA MET A 131 -1.72 5.12 -3.56
C MET A 131 -1.91 4.04 -2.50
N ASP A 132 -2.02 2.80 -2.95
CA ASP A 132 -1.96 1.66 -2.05
C ASP A 132 -0.52 1.49 -1.54
N LEU A 133 -0.35 1.43 -0.23
CA LEU A 133 0.97 1.31 0.39
C LEU A 133 1.06 -0.02 1.15
N VAL A 134 1.58 -1.03 0.48
CA VAL A 134 1.73 -2.39 1.01
C VAL A 134 2.98 -2.47 1.87
N LEU A 135 2.87 -2.18 3.18
CA LEU A 135 4.00 -2.21 4.11
C LEU A 135 4.11 -3.50 4.92
N ASN A 136 3.11 -4.39 4.81
CA ASN A 136 3.08 -5.62 5.62
C ASN A 136 4.16 -6.62 5.19
N HIS A 137 4.48 -6.66 3.92
CA HIS A 137 5.39 -7.63 3.31
C HIS A 137 6.01 -7.08 2.03
N THR A 138 6.99 -7.80 1.49
CA THR A 138 7.54 -7.58 0.15
C THR A 138 7.39 -8.85 -0.69
N SER A 139 7.63 -8.73 -2.00
CA SER A 139 7.96 -9.87 -2.82
C SER A 139 9.27 -10.53 -2.34
N ASP A 140 9.42 -11.82 -2.57
CA ASP A 140 10.69 -12.54 -2.40
C ASP A 140 11.76 -12.12 -3.43
N GLU A 141 11.34 -11.45 -4.51
CA GLU A 141 12.23 -10.80 -5.47
C GLU A 141 12.69 -9.40 -5.03
N HIS A 142 12.16 -8.87 -3.91
CA HIS A 142 12.58 -7.57 -3.42
C HIS A 142 14.06 -7.59 -3.00
N ARG A 143 14.82 -6.56 -3.40
CA ARG A 143 16.27 -6.47 -3.12
C ARG A 143 16.61 -6.69 -1.65
N TRP A 144 15.82 -6.15 -0.73
CA TRP A 144 16.07 -6.34 0.70
C TRP A 144 16.00 -7.80 1.11
N PHE A 145 15.01 -8.52 0.60
CA PHE A 145 14.86 -9.94 0.91
C PHE A 145 15.95 -10.78 0.27
N LEU A 146 16.30 -10.50 -1.00
CA LEU A 146 17.38 -11.18 -1.69
C LEU A 146 18.74 -11.02 -0.96
N GLU A 147 18.96 -9.88 -0.33
CA GLU A 147 20.13 -9.65 0.51
C GLU A 147 19.99 -10.33 1.89
N ALA A 148 18.83 -10.16 2.54
CA ALA A 148 18.55 -10.69 3.88
C ALA A 148 18.76 -12.20 3.98
N LYS A 149 18.34 -12.95 2.96
CA LYS A 149 18.46 -14.42 2.93
C LYS A 149 19.89 -14.96 2.73
N LYS A 150 20.87 -14.09 2.42
CA LYS A 150 22.26 -14.54 2.18
C LYS A 150 23.00 -14.90 3.47
N SER A 151 22.74 -14.19 4.56
CA SER A 151 23.44 -14.40 5.85
C SER A 151 22.68 -13.76 6.99
N LYS A 152 22.74 -14.37 8.18
CA LYS A 152 22.25 -13.78 9.44
C LYS A 152 22.97 -12.47 9.82
N ASP A 153 24.18 -12.26 9.31
CA ASP A 153 24.99 -11.04 9.53
C ASP A 153 24.72 -9.94 8.49
N ASN A 154 23.82 -10.20 7.52
CA ASN A 154 23.49 -9.20 6.50
C ASN A 154 22.70 -8.03 7.10
N PRO A 155 23.02 -6.76 6.76
CA PRO A 155 22.30 -5.59 7.29
C PRO A 155 20.77 -5.57 7.06
N TYR A 156 20.29 -6.30 6.06
CA TYR A 156 18.87 -6.44 5.75
C TYR A 156 18.20 -7.62 6.46
N HIS A 157 18.97 -8.49 7.15
CA HIS A 157 18.42 -9.70 7.77
C HIS A 157 17.26 -9.35 8.71
N ASP A 158 17.46 -8.39 9.62
CA ASP A 158 16.48 -8.00 10.62
C ASP A 158 15.30 -7.18 10.07
N TYR A 159 15.28 -6.91 8.76
CA TYR A 159 14.09 -6.33 8.10
C TYR A 159 12.93 -7.31 8.00
N TYR A 160 13.21 -8.61 8.17
CA TYR A 160 12.24 -9.69 8.05
C TYR A 160 12.17 -10.50 9.34
N VAL A 161 11.02 -11.14 9.56
CA VAL A 161 10.83 -12.04 10.69
C VAL A 161 11.27 -13.45 10.28
N TRP A 162 12.33 -13.94 10.91
CA TRP A 162 12.88 -15.27 10.67
C TRP A 162 12.54 -16.19 11.84
N ARG A 163 12.31 -17.47 11.53
CA ARG A 163 12.21 -18.54 12.52
C ARG A 163 13.01 -19.73 12.05
N ASP A 164 13.86 -20.25 12.95
CA ASP A 164 14.54 -21.51 12.70
C ASP A 164 13.48 -22.63 12.81
N GLY A 165 13.37 -23.46 11.78
CA GLY A 165 12.55 -24.67 11.78
C GLY A 165 13.39 -25.87 12.24
N GLU A 166 12.73 -26.90 12.80
CA GLU A 166 13.33 -28.23 12.94
C GLU A 166 13.19 -28.98 11.61
N GLU A 167 14.09 -29.96 11.38
CA GLU A 167 14.06 -30.79 10.17
C GLU A 167 12.68 -31.45 10.04
N ASP A 168 11.99 -31.24 8.92
CA ASP A 168 10.63 -31.73 8.63
C ASP A 168 9.47 -31.16 9.49
N VAL A 169 9.71 -30.15 10.33
CA VAL A 169 8.68 -29.47 11.10
C VAL A 169 8.57 -28.01 10.71
N TYR A 170 7.39 -27.61 10.25
CA TYR A 170 7.13 -26.19 9.95
C TYR A 170 7.13 -25.36 11.24
N PRO A 171 7.72 -24.14 11.23
CA PRO A 171 7.84 -23.29 12.42
C PRO A 171 6.50 -22.75 12.94
N ASN A 172 5.43 -22.92 12.18
CA ASN A 172 4.06 -22.58 12.55
C ASN A 172 3.05 -23.42 11.74
N ASP A 173 1.78 -23.36 12.10
CA ASP A 173 0.65 -24.03 11.45
C ASP A 173 0.00 -23.20 10.31
N MET A 174 0.60 -22.07 9.96
CA MET A 174 0.11 -21.20 8.87
C MET A 174 0.66 -21.68 7.53
N ASN A 175 -0.22 -21.80 6.56
CA ASN A 175 0.15 -22.06 5.18
C ASN A 175 0.19 -20.74 4.40
N SER A 176 1.11 -20.64 3.43
CA SER A 176 1.07 -19.57 2.44
C SER A 176 -0.20 -19.69 1.58
N VAL A 177 -0.77 -18.57 1.18
CA VAL A 177 -1.92 -18.53 0.26
C VAL A 177 -1.56 -19.15 -1.10
N PHE A 178 -0.27 -19.15 -1.46
CA PHE A 178 0.27 -19.68 -2.71
C PHE A 178 0.79 -21.13 -2.60
N GLY A 179 0.59 -21.78 -1.45
CA GLY A 179 1.11 -23.13 -1.15
C GLY A 179 2.43 -23.08 -0.38
N GLY A 180 2.75 -24.19 0.29
CA GLY A 180 3.94 -24.26 1.13
C GLY A 180 3.77 -23.60 2.50
N PRO A 181 4.77 -23.75 3.38
CA PRO A 181 4.74 -23.19 4.73
C PRO A 181 4.96 -21.69 4.73
N HIS A 182 4.15 -20.98 5.48
CA HIS A 182 4.25 -19.55 5.65
C HIS A 182 5.52 -19.18 6.45
N GLY A 183 6.45 -18.46 5.81
CA GLY A 183 7.63 -17.91 6.49
C GLY A 183 8.66 -18.94 6.98
N SER A 184 8.72 -20.14 6.45
CA SER A 184 9.64 -21.18 6.87
C SER A 184 10.75 -21.49 5.87
N GLY A 185 11.97 -21.42 6.32
CA GLY A 185 13.24 -21.99 5.82
C GLY A 185 13.51 -22.08 4.32
N PHE A 186 14.63 -21.74 3.94
CA PHE A 186 15.49 -21.63 2.76
C PHE A 186 15.25 -22.52 1.50
N GLN A 187 14.19 -23.30 1.38
CA GLN A 187 13.93 -24.13 0.20
C GLN A 187 12.45 -24.09 -0.16
N ASN A 188 12.11 -23.34 -1.21
CA ASN A 188 10.78 -23.11 -1.79
C ASN A 188 9.95 -22.01 -1.11
N TRP A 189 10.32 -20.77 -1.38
CA TRP A 189 9.56 -19.59 -1.00
C TRP A 189 8.67 -19.16 -2.18
N ASP A 190 7.37 -19.19 -1.97
CA ASP A 190 6.44 -18.50 -2.85
C ASP A 190 6.06 -17.16 -2.22
N SER A 191 6.55 -16.12 -2.79
CA SER A 191 6.09 -14.76 -3.06
C SER A 191 5.89 -13.74 -1.94
N ILE A 192 5.45 -14.04 -0.72
CA ILE A 192 5.10 -13.00 0.27
C ILE A 192 5.84 -13.18 1.59
N ILE A 193 6.60 -12.16 1.98
CA ILE A 193 7.47 -12.17 3.14
C ILE A 193 7.22 -10.93 3.99
N PHE A 194 6.90 -11.15 5.27
CA PHE A 194 6.57 -10.08 6.21
C PHE A 194 7.78 -9.24 6.57
N ILE A 195 7.58 -7.91 6.58
CA ILE A 195 8.58 -6.95 7.05
C ILE A 195 8.50 -6.88 8.59
N ASN A 196 9.66 -6.85 9.23
CA ASN A 196 9.77 -6.64 10.67
C ASN A 196 9.73 -5.14 10.99
N PHE A 197 8.67 -4.69 11.63
CA PHE A 197 8.55 -3.32 12.15
C PHE A 197 8.94 -3.31 13.64
N GLN A 198 10.24 -3.23 13.95
CA GLN A 198 10.73 -3.00 15.30
C GLN A 198 10.84 -1.51 15.62
#